data_a86eacb0ddabf86368e55eea3da61749
#
_entry.id   a86eacb0ddabf86368e55eea3da61749
#
_cell.length_a   1.000
_cell.length_b   1.000
_cell.length_c   1.000
_cell.angle_alpha   90.00
_cell.angle_beta   90.00
_cell.angle_gamma   90.00
#
_symmetry.space_group_name_H-M   'P 1'
#
loop_
_entity.id
_entity.type
_entity.pdbx_description
1 polymer ?
#
loop_
_entity_poly.entity_id
_entity_poly.type
_entity_poly.pdbx_seq_one_letter_code
_entity_poly.pdbx_strand_id
1 'polypeptide(L)'
;MEIDCFLLKDFIFPIIIAYVTAKFALRDYKNKKVFDRQKELYLKFRNILFLLKRESYQQFSGKMLSILENMQSEFSIYASKKCRKDYYNFLDRIQKLHDDYLKNKDPNEDEIIDGDLISAVSLQESYDSFKEKNQIEICEFNKLIEKSTNHIQKSLKIR
;
A
#
# COMPACT_ATOMS: atom_id res chain seq x y z
N MET A 1 -30.32 -20.62 -52.46
CA MET A 1 -29.16 -19.70 -52.28
C MET A 1 -28.12 -20.50 -51.47
N GLU A 2 -27.31 -21.30 -52.19
CA GLU A 2 -26.20 -22.05 -51.55
C GLU A 2 -25.10 -21.03 -51.22
N ILE A 3 -24.97 -20.72 -49.95
CA ILE A 3 -23.83 -19.94 -49.49
C ILE A 3 -22.64 -20.88 -49.66
N ASP A 4 -21.75 -20.53 -50.59
CA ASP A 4 -20.55 -21.30 -50.92
C ASP A 4 -19.80 -21.66 -49.63
N CYS A 5 -19.80 -22.92 -49.27
CA CYS A 5 -19.15 -23.47 -48.10
C CYS A 5 -17.62 -23.15 -48.10
N PHE A 6 -17.09 -22.80 -49.27
CA PHE A 6 -15.73 -22.37 -49.52
C PHE A 6 -15.45 -20.96 -48.95
N LEU A 7 -16.34 -20.00 -49.16
CA LEU A 7 -16.25 -18.63 -48.62
C LEU A 7 -16.27 -18.63 -47.07
N LEU A 8 -17.07 -19.50 -46.46
CA LEU A 8 -17.15 -19.66 -45.02
C LEU A 8 -15.85 -20.21 -44.41
N LYS A 9 -15.27 -21.21 -45.07
CA LYS A 9 -14.07 -21.88 -44.54
C LYS A 9 -12.77 -21.04 -44.71
N ASP A 10 -12.59 -20.45 -45.88
CA ASP A 10 -11.30 -19.82 -46.22
C ASP A 10 -11.20 -18.34 -45.82
N PHE A 11 -12.32 -17.66 -45.63
CA PHE A 11 -12.31 -16.24 -45.24
C PHE A 11 -12.95 -15.94 -43.89
N ILE A 12 -14.11 -16.49 -43.58
CA ILE A 12 -14.83 -16.13 -42.35
C ILE A 12 -14.21 -16.80 -41.13
N PHE A 13 -13.84 -18.07 -41.21
CA PHE A 13 -13.22 -18.81 -40.12
C PHE A 13 -11.88 -18.21 -39.64
N PRO A 14 -10.92 -17.89 -40.53
CA PRO A 14 -9.67 -17.25 -40.13
C PRO A 14 -9.88 -15.88 -39.48
N ILE A 15 -10.84 -15.08 -39.92
CA ILE A 15 -11.18 -13.78 -39.34
C ILE A 15 -11.73 -13.95 -37.92
N ILE A 16 -12.62 -14.91 -37.71
CA ILE A 16 -13.19 -15.21 -36.39
C ILE A 16 -12.06 -15.68 -35.43
N ILE A 17 -11.19 -16.58 -35.88
CA ILE A 17 -10.06 -17.07 -35.10
C ILE A 17 -9.13 -15.92 -34.74
N ALA A 18 -8.77 -15.08 -35.70
CA ALA A 18 -7.91 -13.91 -35.46
C ALA A 18 -8.55 -12.93 -34.45
N TYR A 19 -9.83 -12.64 -34.57
CA TYR A 19 -10.58 -11.80 -33.63
C TYR A 19 -10.59 -12.38 -32.20
N VAL A 20 -10.91 -13.66 -32.07
CA VAL A 20 -10.95 -14.37 -30.78
C VAL A 20 -9.56 -14.38 -30.15
N THR A 21 -8.52 -14.71 -30.91
CA THR A 21 -7.13 -14.72 -30.42
C THR A 21 -6.68 -13.33 -29.99
N ALA A 22 -6.98 -12.29 -30.78
CA ALA A 22 -6.65 -10.90 -30.42
C ALA A 22 -7.37 -10.46 -29.13
N LYS A 23 -8.64 -10.85 -28.97
CA LYS A 23 -9.43 -10.56 -27.76
C LYS A 23 -8.83 -11.22 -26.51
N PHE A 24 -8.39 -12.48 -26.61
CA PHE A 24 -7.73 -13.18 -25.50
C PHE A 24 -6.36 -12.55 -25.19
N ALA A 25 -5.54 -12.29 -26.19
CA ALA A 25 -4.25 -11.64 -26.01
C ALA A 25 -4.38 -10.26 -25.34
N LEU A 26 -5.37 -9.46 -25.73
CA LEU A 26 -5.65 -8.16 -25.12
C LEU A 26 -6.10 -8.28 -23.67
N ARG A 27 -6.92 -9.29 -23.35
CA ARG A 27 -7.35 -9.60 -21.99
C ARG A 27 -6.16 -9.99 -21.10
N ASP A 28 -5.31 -10.87 -21.60
CA ASP A 28 -4.10 -11.33 -20.88
C ASP A 28 -3.13 -10.18 -20.66
N TYR A 29 -2.92 -9.33 -21.65
CA TYR A 29 -2.11 -8.12 -21.51
C TYR A 29 -2.63 -7.17 -20.44
N LYS A 30 -3.96 -6.90 -20.44
CA LYS A 30 -4.60 -6.06 -19.41
C LYS A 30 -4.45 -6.67 -18.01
N ASN A 31 -4.69 -7.98 -17.90
CA ASN A 31 -4.56 -8.69 -16.63
C ASN A 31 -3.11 -8.66 -16.11
N LYS A 32 -2.13 -8.85 -16.99
CA LYS A 32 -0.71 -8.76 -16.65
C LYS A 32 -0.34 -7.35 -16.16
N LYS A 33 -0.78 -6.30 -16.86
CA LYS A 33 -0.52 -4.91 -16.48
C LYS A 33 -1.11 -4.56 -15.11
N VAL A 34 -2.35 -5.01 -14.84
CA VAL A 34 -2.99 -4.81 -13.53
C VAL A 34 -2.21 -5.56 -12.44
N PHE A 35 -1.78 -6.79 -12.73
CA PHE A 35 -1.00 -7.60 -11.79
C PHE A 35 0.37 -6.97 -11.48
N ASP A 36 1.07 -6.45 -12.49
CA ASP A 36 2.36 -5.81 -12.30
C ASP A 36 2.22 -4.55 -11.41
N ARG A 37 1.17 -3.74 -11.64
CA ARG A 37 0.85 -2.59 -10.79
C ARG A 37 0.50 -3.00 -9.35
N GLN A 38 -0.28 -4.05 -9.19
CA GLN A 38 -0.61 -4.59 -7.86
C GLN A 38 0.65 -5.06 -7.12
N LYS A 39 1.57 -5.74 -7.81
CA LYS A 39 2.85 -6.18 -7.25
C LYS A 39 3.71 -5.00 -6.80
N GLU A 40 3.84 -3.99 -7.65
CA GLU A 40 4.59 -2.77 -7.34
C GLU A 40 4.02 -2.06 -6.10
N LEU A 41 2.69 -1.89 -6.04
CA LEU A 41 1.98 -1.30 -4.91
C LEU A 41 2.25 -2.07 -3.60
N TYR A 42 2.17 -3.40 -3.65
CA TYR A 42 2.42 -4.23 -2.47
C TYR A 42 3.87 -4.18 -2.00
N LEU A 43 4.82 -4.07 -2.91
CA LEU A 43 6.24 -3.90 -2.56
C LEU A 43 6.49 -2.52 -1.91
N LYS A 44 5.89 -1.45 -2.44
CA LYS A 44 5.95 -0.11 -1.84
C LYS A 44 5.39 -0.13 -0.41
N PHE A 45 4.20 -0.68 -0.23
CA PHE A 45 3.55 -0.75 1.08
C PHE A 45 4.36 -1.60 2.07
N ARG A 46 4.88 -2.76 1.65
CA ARG A 46 5.75 -3.59 2.48
C ARG A 46 6.97 -2.83 2.97
N ASN A 47 7.59 -2.03 2.11
CA ASN A 47 8.75 -1.22 2.48
C ASN A 47 8.39 -0.16 3.54
N ILE A 48 7.22 0.47 3.43
CA ILE A 48 6.70 1.40 4.44
C ILE A 48 6.47 0.68 5.77
N LEU A 49 5.81 -0.49 5.74
CA LEU A 49 5.59 -1.29 6.95
C LEU A 49 6.91 -1.68 7.63
N PHE A 50 7.95 -1.97 6.84
CA PHE A 50 9.28 -2.27 7.36
C PHE A 50 9.94 -1.04 8.03
N LEU A 51 9.79 0.15 7.45
CA LEU A 51 10.28 1.39 8.05
C LEU A 51 9.55 1.70 9.36
N LEU A 52 8.24 1.52 9.39
CA LEU A 52 7.42 1.73 10.58
C LEU A 52 7.76 0.75 11.72
N LYS A 53 8.26 -0.44 11.40
CA LYS A 53 8.68 -1.41 12.41
C LYS A 53 9.95 -0.97 13.17
N ARG A 54 10.70 0.02 12.68
CA ARG A 54 11.94 0.50 13.30
C ARG A 54 11.75 1.30 14.58
N GLU A 55 10.52 1.56 14.99
CA GLU A 55 10.18 2.25 16.24
C GLU A 55 11.01 3.52 16.49
N SER A 56 10.94 4.49 15.59
CA SER A 56 11.59 5.79 15.71
C SER A 56 10.57 6.93 15.72
N TYR A 57 10.98 8.13 16.13
CA TYR A 57 10.13 9.34 16.12
C TYR A 57 9.49 9.61 14.73
N GLN A 58 10.08 9.12 13.66
CA GLN A 58 9.54 9.24 12.30
C GLN A 58 8.31 8.35 12.05
N GLN A 59 8.03 7.40 12.93
CA GLN A 59 6.94 6.42 12.78
C GLN A 59 5.57 7.12 12.64
N PHE A 60 5.34 8.14 13.44
CA PHE A 60 4.09 8.91 13.44
C PHE A 60 4.25 10.30 12.86
N SER A 61 5.28 10.55 12.04
CA SER A 61 5.48 11.84 11.39
C SER A 61 4.41 12.13 10.33
N GLY A 62 4.07 13.41 10.15
CA GLY A 62 3.18 13.84 9.07
C GLY A 62 3.66 13.45 7.68
N LYS A 63 4.99 13.36 7.48
CA LYS A 63 5.59 12.87 6.23
C LYS A 63 5.20 11.41 5.95
N MET A 64 5.23 10.56 6.97
CA MET A 64 4.85 9.14 6.82
C MET A 64 3.35 9.01 6.53
N LEU A 65 2.50 9.78 7.22
CA LEU A 65 1.07 9.82 6.97
C LEU A 65 0.77 10.26 5.53
N SER A 66 1.39 11.35 5.06
CA SER A 66 1.23 11.84 3.68
C SER A 66 1.63 10.80 2.62
N ILE A 67 2.72 10.06 2.83
CA ILE A 67 3.12 8.97 1.92
C ILE A 67 2.03 7.90 1.83
N LEU A 68 1.45 7.52 2.97
CA LEU A 68 0.36 6.54 3.02
C LEU A 68 -0.90 7.08 2.34
N GLU A 69 -1.33 8.29 2.63
CA GLU A 69 -2.50 8.92 2.01
C GLU A 69 -2.39 8.97 0.49
N ASN A 70 -1.23 9.30 -0.04
CA ASN A 70 -0.97 9.33 -1.49
C ASN A 70 -1.11 7.96 -2.16
N MET A 71 -0.99 6.86 -1.42
CA MET A 71 -1.20 5.50 -1.94
C MET A 71 -2.66 5.07 -1.94
N GLN A 72 -3.57 5.83 -1.34
CA GLN A 72 -4.97 5.44 -1.15
C GLN A 72 -5.70 5.16 -2.48
N SER A 73 -5.49 6.00 -3.48
CA SER A 73 -6.09 5.82 -4.80
C SER A 73 -5.62 4.54 -5.49
N GLU A 74 -4.32 4.23 -5.43
CA GLU A 74 -3.77 3.00 -5.99
C GLU A 74 -4.31 1.76 -5.28
N PHE A 75 -4.44 1.80 -3.93
CA PHE A 75 -5.05 0.72 -3.17
C PHE A 75 -6.52 0.49 -3.52
N SER A 76 -7.29 1.56 -3.76
CA SER A 76 -8.69 1.45 -4.15
C SER A 76 -8.88 0.73 -5.49
N ILE A 77 -7.96 0.94 -6.44
CA ILE A 77 -8.03 0.42 -7.80
C ILE A 77 -7.40 -0.97 -7.92
N TYR A 78 -6.18 -1.16 -7.41
CA TYR A 78 -5.35 -2.33 -7.71
C TYR A 78 -5.31 -3.37 -6.60
N ALA A 79 -5.59 -3.01 -5.33
CA ALA A 79 -5.47 -3.96 -4.25
C ALA A 79 -6.62 -4.97 -4.20
N SER A 80 -6.32 -6.20 -3.77
CA SER A 80 -7.34 -7.19 -3.44
C SER A 80 -8.22 -6.68 -2.29
N LYS A 81 -9.48 -7.14 -2.23
CA LYS A 81 -10.44 -6.74 -1.19
C LYS A 81 -9.85 -6.86 0.23
N LYS A 82 -9.09 -7.92 0.48
CA LYS A 82 -8.47 -8.18 1.78
C LYS A 82 -7.34 -7.19 2.09
N CYS A 83 -6.39 -7.01 1.16
CA CYS A 83 -5.29 -6.06 1.34
C CYS A 83 -5.79 -4.62 1.42
N ARG A 84 -6.84 -4.28 0.69
CA ARG A 84 -7.50 -2.98 0.78
C ARG A 84 -8.08 -2.72 2.16
N LYS A 85 -8.81 -3.68 2.72
CA LYS A 85 -9.35 -3.58 4.09
C LYS A 85 -8.23 -3.40 5.13
N ASP A 86 -7.17 -4.19 5.02
CA ASP A 86 -6.03 -4.07 5.94
C ASP A 86 -5.34 -2.71 5.82
N TYR A 87 -5.19 -2.20 4.58
CA TYR A 87 -4.62 -0.87 4.35
C TYR A 87 -5.45 0.25 4.97
N TYR A 88 -6.77 0.26 4.79
CA TYR A 88 -7.62 1.31 5.39
C TYR A 88 -7.66 1.22 6.91
N ASN A 89 -7.72 0.03 7.48
CA ASN A 89 -7.60 -0.14 8.94
C ASN A 89 -6.25 0.36 9.46
N PHE A 90 -5.19 0.15 8.68
CA PHE A 90 -3.85 0.61 9.00
C PHE A 90 -3.75 2.14 8.92
N LEU A 91 -4.29 2.74 7.86
CA LEU A 91 -4.31 4.20 7.68
C LEU A 91 -5.08 4.91 8.80
N ASP A 92 -6.27 4.43 9.14
CA ASP A 92 -7.07 4.95 10.24
C ASP A 92 -6.32 4.88 11.58
N ARG A 93 -5.65 3.76 11.84
CA ARG A 93 -4.91 3.59 13.10
C ARG A 93 -3.68 4.47 13.20
N ILE A 94 -2.91 4.61 12.10
CA ILE A 94 -1.72 5.49 12.12
C ILE A 94 -2.12 6.96 12.20
N GLN A 95 -3.23 7.37 11.57
CA GLN A 95 -3.76 8.73 11.67
C GLN A 95 -4.13 9.05 13.11
N LYS A 96 -4.85 8.17 13.79
CA LYS A 96 -5.19 8.33 15.21
C LYS A 96 -3.95 8.47 16.09
N LEU A 97 -2.95 7.59 15.89
CA LEU A 97 -1.69 7.65 16.66
C LEU A 97 -0.88 8.93 16.36
N HIS A 98 -0.92 9.40 15.11
CA HIS A 98 -0.32 10.68 14.73
C HIS A 98 -0.98 11.86 15.45
N ASP A 99 -2.32 11.92 15.44
CA ASP A 99 -3.08 12.98 16.13
C ASP A 99 -2.82 12.97 17.63
N ASP A 100 -2.75 11.79 18.25
CA ASP A 100 -2.45 11.62 19.66
C ASP A 100 -0.99 11.98 19.99
N TYR A 101 -0.05 11.67 19.08
CA TYR A 101 1.34 12.10 19.20
C TYR A 101 1.47 13.62 19.16
N LEU A 102 0.80 14.29 18.22
CA LEU A 102 0.82 15.76 18.11
C LEU A 102 0.23 16.46 19.34
N LYS A 103 -0.80 15.89 19.96
CA LYS A 103 -1.39 16.44 21.20
C LYS A 103 -0.46 16.36 22.41
N ASN A 104 0.45 15.38 22.41
CA ASN A 104 1.40 15.14 23.50
C ASN A 104 2.79 15.75 23.23
N LYS A 105 3.01 16.30 22.04
CA LYS A 105 4.24 16.95 21.66
C LYS A 105 4.36 18.31 22.35
N ASP A 106 5.56 18.67 22.81
CA ASP A 106 5.82 19.99 23.37
C ASP A 106 5.66 21.06 22.27
N PRO A 107 4.84 22.13 22.49
CA PRO A 107 4.68 23.21 21.52
C PRO A 107 6.01 23.88 21.11
N ASN A 108 7.03 23.83 21.94
CA ASN A 108 8.34 24.41 21.64
C ASN A 108 9.20 23.55 20.68
N GLU A 109 8.79 22.30 20.41
CA GLU A 109 9.53 21.41 19.48
C GLU A 109 9.35 21.79 18.00
N ASP A 110 8.34 22.60 17.65
CA ASP A 110 8.11 23.04 16.25
C ASP A 110 9.10 24.13 15.79
N GLU A 111 9.81 24.81 16.72
CA GLU A 111 10.83 25.82 16.39
C GLU A 111 12.21 25.22 16.05
N ILE A 112 12.41 23.91 16.24
CA ILE A 112 13.67 23.23 15.93
C ILE A 112 13.61 22.66 14.51
N ILE A 113 13.51 23.54 13.52
CA ILE A 113 13.64 23.19 12.11
C ILE A 113 15.09 23.43 11.70
N ASP A 114 15.66 22.40 11.11
CA ASP A 114 16.94 22.29 10.43
C ASP A 114 18.09 21.63 11.21
N GLY A 115 18.21 20.30 10.99
CA GLY A 115 19.49 19.63 10.76
C GLY A 115 20.40 19.38 11.95
N ASP A 116 20.11 19.86 13.14
CA ASP A 116 20.98 19.68 14.30
C ASP A 116 20.70 18.36 15.04
N LEU A 117 21.79 17.69 15.41
CA LEU A 117 21.76 16.43 16.20
C LEU A 117 20.93 16.57 17.49
N ILE A 118 20.88 17.77 18.06
CA ILE A 118 20.14 18.11 19.28
C ILE A 118 18.63 17.97 19.07
N SER A 119 18.12 18.38 17.90
CA SER A 119 16.68 18.26 17.58
C SER A 119 16.23 16.81 17.42
N ALA A 120 17.09 15.95 16.87
CA ALA A 120 16.77 14.52 16.72
C ALA A 120 16.71 13.79 18.08
N VAL A 121 17.50 14.21 19.06
CA VAL A 121 17.48 13.63 20.42
C VAL A 121 16.20 14.01 21.15
N SER A 122 15.80 15.29 21.14
CA SER A 122 14.57 15.74 21.80
C SER A 122 13.32 15.10 21.17
N LEU A 123 13.28 14.97 19.85
CA LEU A 123 12.20 14.28 19.14
C LEU A 123 12.13 12.79 19.50
N GLN A 124 13.27 12.14 19.73
CA GLN A 124 13.29 10.75 20.17
C GLN A 124 12.82 10.61 21.62
N GLU A 125 13.19 11.51 22.51
CA GLU A 125 12.73 11.53 23.90
C GLU A 125 11.21 11.74 24.01
N SER A 126 10.65 12.66 23.21
CA SER A 126 9.21 12.87 23.11
C SER A 126 8.49 11.63 22.58
N TYR A 127 9.07 10.97 21.58
CA TYR A 127 8.54 9.71 21.06
C TYR A 127 8.56 8.60 22.12
N ASP A 128 9.65 8.47 22.87
CA ASP A 128 9.78 7.45 23.91
C ASP A 128 8.78 7.68 25.05
N SER A 129 8.58 8.94 25.47
CA SER A 129 7.54 9.32 26.44
C SER A 129 6.12 9.01 25.92
N PHE A 130 5.84 9.31 24.65
CA PHE A 130 4.56 8.96 24.01
C PHE A 130 4.37 7.44 23.97
N LYS A 131 5.42 6.69 23.65
CA LYS A 131 5.40 5.23 23.57
C LYS A 131 5.08 4.60 24.93
N GLU A 132 5.66 5.12 26.01
CA GLU A 132 5.35 4.63 27.36
C GLU A 132 3.88 4.86 27.73
N LYS A 133 3.33 6.03 27.43
CA LYS A 133 1.93 6.37 27.71
C LYS A 133 0.94 5.57 26.87
N ASN A 134 1.31 5.21 25.62
CA ASN A 134 0.41 4.55 24.65
C ASN A 134 0.86 3.11 24.30
N GLN A 135 1.48 2.43 25.24
CA GLN A 135 2.07 1.11 25.03
C GLN A 135 1.11 0.07 24.46
N ILE A 136 -0.16 0.09 24.88
CA ILE A 136 -1.18 -0.84 24.40
C ILE A 136 -1.50 -0.58 22.93
N GLU A 137 -1.77 0.68 22.56
CA GLU A 137 -2.10 1.10 21.20
C GLU A 137 -0.95 0.81 20.23
N ILE A 138 0.28 1.07 20.66
CA ILE A 138 1.48 0.80 19.85
C ILE A 138 1.69 -0.71 19.69
N CYS A 139 1.45 -1.51 20.73
CA CYS A 139 1.51 -2.96 20.62
C CYS A 139 0.47 -3.49 19.61
N GLU A 140 -0.77 -2.99 19.65
CA GLU A 140 -1.81 -3.34 18.68
C GLU A 140 -1.46 -2.90 17.26
N PHE A 141 -0.85 -1.71 17.11
CA PHE A 141 -0.38 -1.21 15.84
C PHE A 141 0.73 -2.09 15.25
N ASN A 142 1.69 -2.52 16.06
CA ASN A 142 2.74 -3.44 15.65
C ASN A 142 2.20 -4.80 15.22
N LYS A 143 1.18 -5.34 15.90
CA LYS A 143 0.46 -6.55 15.46
C LYS A 143 -0.23 -6.35 14.10
N LEU A 144 -0.78 -5.16 13.85
CA LEU A 144 -1.39 -4.81 12.57
C LEU A 144 -0.34 -4.74 11.45
N ILE A 145 0.85 -4.18 11.70
CA ILE A 145 1.98 -4.20 10.79
C ILE A 145 2.35 -5.63 10.39
N GLU A 146 2.50 -6.52 11.36
CA GLU A 146 2.84 -7.92 11.11
C GLU A 146 1.76 -8.65 10.30
N LYS A 147 0.49 -8.46 10.66
CA LYS A 147 -0.64 -9.03 9.93
C LYS A 147 -0.67 -8.56 8.47
N SER A 148 -0.53 -7.24 8.25
CA SER A 148 -0.53 -6.66 6.91
C SER A 148 0.65 -7.16 6.07
N THR A 149 1.83 -7.24 6.67
CA THR A 149 3.04 -7.79 6.03
C THR A 149 2.82 -9.25 5.59
N ASN A 150 2.25 -10.08 6.45
CA ASN A 150 1.95 -11.49 6.14
C ASN A 150 0.92 -11.62 5.01
N HIS A 151 -0.11 -10.77 4.96
CA HIS A 151 -1.10 -10.78 3.88
C HIS A 151 -0.49 -10.38 2.54
N ILE A 152 0.36 -9.35 2.53
CA ILE A 152 1.08 -8.93 1.32
C ILE A 152 2.00 -10.05 0.83
N GLN A 153 2.79 -10.65 1.71
CA GLN A 153 3.69 -11.74 1.34
C GLN A 153 2.94 -12.95 0.75
N LYS A 154 1.80 -13.32 1.32
CA LYS A 154 0.93 -14.36 0.76
C LYS A 154 0.41 -13.97 -0.62
N SER A 155 -0.04 -12.73 -0.78
CA SER A 155 -0.55 -12.22 -2.06
C SER A 155 0.52 -12.17 -3.15
N LEU A 156 1.79 -11.98 -2.79
CA LEU A 156 2.93 -12.00 -3.73
C LEU A 156 3.40 -13.41 -4.10
N LYS A 157 3.13 -14.43 -3.25
CA LYS A 157 3.57 -15.83 -3.47
C LYS A 157 2.55 -16.68 -4.25
N ILE A 158 1.30 -16.25 -4.34
CA ILE A 158 0.20 -17.05 -4.90
C ILE A 158 0.17 -17.02 -6.46
N ARG A 159 1.21 -16.49 -7.12
CA ARG A 159 1.22 -16.50 -8.59
C ARG A 159 2.55 -16.88 -9.15
#